data_67e7099acb5b6ddd6af01b27662bd02e
#
_entry.id   67e7099acb5b6ddd6af01b27662bd02e
#
_cell.length_a   1.000
_cell.length_b   1.000
_cell.length_c   1.000
_cell.angle_alpha   90.00
_cell.angle_beta   90.00
_cell.angle_gamma   90.00
#
_symmetry.space_group_name_H-M   'P 1'
#
loop_
_entity.id
_entity.type
_entity.pdbx_description
1 polymer ?
#
loop_
_entity_poly.entity_id
_entity_poly.type
_entity_poly.pdbx_seq_one_letter_code
_entity_poly.pdbx_strand_id
1 'polypeptide(L)'
;RSRDETWRVILEKTAVWSDLKGIRAHAELRFKCPKKSALAQGIEASSGDILLFTDADCQPPVAWVSSMVAHFAPGVGFVAGYARPDPVTGFVAKLLAVDNIAVGALGAGSIAMGSPFSCTGRNLGYRREVYDSVGGFSRIGHLIGGDDVYFMRLVAAVGGWQMVFNRALAVLSAPPATKMGDIVQQKIRHAAKGGHYRGGALYLAIGVYSFHFFIAWALLQMIWTGEWEIAVMALWSMRWVVDLMLLWRMAMKTERRLLRYLLAVEVVYIPYVLIFTVLGRLGWFRWKS
;
A
#
# COMPACT_ATOMS: atom_id res chain seq x y z
N ARG A 1 -13.73 -10.97 13.95
CA ARG A 1 -13.67 -12.20 14.80
C ARG A 1 -12.47 -12.14 15.73
N SER A 2 -12.31 -11.01 16.41
CA SER A 2 -11.28 -10.88 17.44
C SER A 2 -11.56 -11.90 18.54
N ARG A 3 -10.54 -12.59 18.98
CA ARG A 3 -10.58 -13.54 20.10
C ARG A 3 -10.01 -12.92 21.38
N ASP A 4 -9.72 -11.62 21.30
CA ASP A 4 -9.13 -10.79 22.34
C ASP A 4 -10.16 -9.81 22.92
N GLU A 5 -9.72 -8.85 23.70
CA GLU A 5 -10.54 -7.85 24.37
C GLU A 5 -11.11 -6.76 23.42
N THR A 6 -10.85 -6.84 22.09
CA THR A 6 -11.25 -5.81 21.13
C THR A 6 -12.74 -5.47 21.24
N TRP A 7 -13.60 -6.48 21.34
CA TRP A 7 -15.05 -6.25 21.41
C TRP A 7 -15.47 -5.54 22.70
N ARG A 8 -14.86 -5.88 23.83
CA ARG A 8 -15.10 -5.20 25.11
C ARG A 8 -14.72 -3.73 25.02
N VAL A 9 -13.55 -3.44 24.47
CA VAL A 9 -13.09 -2.06 24.28
C VAL A 9 -14.02 -1.27 23.35
N ILE A 10 -14.53 -1.88 22.28
CA ILE A 10 -15.52 -1.23 21.40
C ILE A 10 -16.78 -0.88 22.18
N LEU A 11 -17.35 -1.80 22.95
CA LEU A 11 -18.55 -1.56 23.76
C LEU A 11 -18.36 -0.44 24.78
N GLU A 12 -17.22 -0.41 25.47
CA GLU A 12 -16.87 0.66 26.42
C GLU A 12 -16.83 2.02 25.72
N LYS A 13 -16.28 2.10 24.51
CA LYS A 13 -16.20 3.35 23.74
C LYS A 13 -17.55 3.77 23.17
N THR A 14 -18.36 2.83 22.70
CA THR A 14 -19.71 3.14 22.19
C THR A 14 -20.65 3.61 23.29
N ALA A 15 -20.41 3.21 24.54
CA ALA A 15 -21.18 3.73 25.68
C ALA A 15 -20.91 5.21 26.00
N VAL A 16 -19.74 5.71 25.61
CA VAL A 16 -19.31 7.10 25.88
C VAL A 16 -19.55 8.02 24.67
N TRP A 17 -19.46 7.49 23.46
CA TRP A 17 -19.51 8.25 22.20
C TRP A 17 -20.73 7.83 21.39
N SER A 18 -21.76 8.66 21.39
CA SER A 18 -23.05 8.39 20.72
C SER A 18 -22.94 8.15 19.21
N ASP A 19 -21.95 8.78 18.57
CA ASP A 19 -21.73 8.67 17.12
C ASP A 19 -20.90 7.44 16.73
N LEU A 20 -20.35 6.73 17.72
CA LEU A 20 -19.59 5.50 17.50
C LEU A 20 -20.53 4.29 17.49
N LYS A 21 -20.52 3.53 16.40
CA LYS A 21 -21.27 2.28 16.28
C LYS A 21 -20.33 1.09 16.27
N GLY A 22 -20.47 0.19 17.23
CA GLY A 22 -19.80 -1.10 17.23
C GLY A 22 -20.59 -2.11 16.37
N ILE A 23 -19.93 -2.69 15.35
CA ILE A 23 -20.54 -3.69 14.47
C ILE A 23 -19.83 -5.01 14.66
N ARG A 24 -20.57 -6.02 15.12
CA ARG A 24 -20.06 -7.39 15.21
C ARG A 24 -20.26 -8.10 13.88
N ALA A 25 -19.17 -8.30 13.15
CA ALA A 25 -19.22 -8.96 11.85
C ALA A 25 -19.85 -10.35 11.95
N HIS A 26 -20.80 -10.67 11.06
CA HIS A 26 -21.45 -11.97 10.99
C HIS A 26 -20.44 -13.10 10.79
N ALA A 27 -20.79 -14.30 11.29
CA ALA A 27 -19.95 -15.49 11.19
C ALA A 27 -19.81 -15.95 9.73
N GLU A 28 -20.89 -15.84 8.95
CA GLU A 28 -20.86 -16.16 7.53
C GLU A 28 -20.12 -15.09 6.74
N LEU A 29 -19.14 -15.55 5.97
CA LEU A 29 -18.34 -14.67 5.12
C LEU A 29 -19.06 -14.48 3.79
N ARG A 30 -19.46 -13.23 3.50
CA ARG A 30 -19.99 -12.86 2.19
C ARG A 30 -18.93 -12.97 1.09
N PHE A 31 -17.67 -12.77 1.44
CA PHE A 31 -16.52 -12.80 0.52
C PHE A 31 -15.43 -13.72 1.06
N LYS A 32 -14.59 -14.23 0.17
CA LYS A 32 -13.44 -15.08 0.54
C LYS A 32 -12.48 -14.38 1.53
N CYS A 33 -12.41 -13.05 1.50
CA CYS A 33 -11.62 -12.23 2.41
C CYS A 33 -12.46 -11.76 3.60
N PRO A 34 -12.16 -12.15 4.85
CA PRO A 34 -12.89 -11.70 6.04
C PRO A 34 -12.92 -10.17 6.20
N LYS A 35 -11.82 -9.48 5.86
CA LYS A 35 -11.75 -8.02 5.93
C LYS A 35 -12.77 -7.36 4.99
N LYS A 36 -12.92 -7.83 3.74
CA LYS A 36 -13.91 -7.31 2.80
C LYS A 36 -15.33 -7.52 3.31
N SER A 37 -15.62 -8.70 3.91
CA SER A 37 -16.94 -8.98 4.48
C SER A 37 -17.26 -8.04 5.64
N ALA A 38 -16.29 -7.76 6.51
CA ALA A 38 -16.46 -6.83 7.62
C ALA A 38 -16.62 -5.37 7.13
N LEU A 39 -15.83 -4.95 6.14
CA LEU A 39 -15.94 -3.61 5.55
C LEU A 39 -17.30 -3.41 4.87
N ALA A 40 -17.82 -4.39 4.11
CA ALA A 40 -19.12 -4.30 3.47
C ALA A 40 -20.24 -4.11 4.51
N GLN A 41 -20.23 -4.89 5.60
CA GLN A 41 -21.18 -4.73 6.70
C GLN A 41 -21.08 -3.36 7.38
N GLY A 42 -19.85 -2.84 7.55
CA GLY A 42 -19.62 -1.49 8.06
C GLY A 42 -20.19 -0.41 7.15
N ILE A 43 -20.03 -0.55 5.84
CA ILE A 43 -20.56 0.37 4.84
C ILE A 43 -22.09 0.32 4.84
N GLU A 44 -22.68 -0.87 4.86
CA GLU A 44 -24.15 -1.06 4.91
C GLU A 44 -24.77 -0.45 6.17
N ALA A 45 -24.08 -0.51 7.30
CA ALA A 45 -24.55 0.04 8.57
C ALA A 45 -24.27 1.56 8.73
N SER A 46 -23.58 2.17 7.79
CA SER A 46 -23.26 3.60 7.79
C SER A 46 -24.16 4.38 6.83
N SER A 47 -24.33 5.68 7.03
CA SER A 47 -25.18 6.55 6.21
C SER A 47 -24.44 7.69 5.52
N GLY A 48 -23.15 7.86 5.76
CA GLY A 48 -22.37 8.97 5.20
C GLY A 48 -22.13 8.82 3.69
N ASP A 49 -22.11 9.94 2.97
CA ASP A 49 -21.83 9.98 1.53
C ASP A 49 -20.36 9.76 1.20
N ILE A 50 -19.47 10.10 2.12
CA ILE A 50 -18.02 9.87 2.03
C ILE A 50 -17.65 8.81 3.05
N LEU A 51 -17.02 7.76 2.57
CA LEU A 51 -16.54 6.63 3.36
C LEU A 51 -15.02 6.77 3.54
N LEU A 52 -14.57 6.86 4.78
CA LEU A 52 -13.13 6.91 5.12
C LEU A 52 -12.73 5.65 5.86
N PHE A 53 -11.54 5.14 5.54
CA PHE A 53 -11.04 3.87 6.06
C PHE A 53 -9.65 4.03 6.65
N THR A 54 -9.46 3.37 7.79
CA THR A 54 -8.16 3.18 8.43
C THR A 54 -8.11 1.80 9.08
N ASP A 55 -6.93 1.24 9.27
CA ASP A 55 -6.77 -0.05 9.95
C ASP A 55 -6.80 0.15 11.48
N ALA A 56 -7.15 -0.89 12.22
CA ALA A 56 -7.31 -0.84 13.68
C ALA A 56 -5.97 -0.58 14.44
N ASP A 57 -4.84 -0.86 13.79
CA ASP A 57 -3.49 -0.61 14.28
C ASP A 57 -2.90 0.74 13.81
N CYS A 58 -3.77 1.63 13.34
CA CYS A 58 -3.40 2.94 12.84
C CYS A 58 -3.87 4.06 13.77
N GLN A 59 -3.15 5.17 13.75
CA GLN A 59 -3.44 6.38 14.52
C GLN A 59 -3.58 7.57 13.56
N PRO A 60 -4.79 7.87 13.09
CA PRO A 60 -5.05 9.05 12.28
C PRO A 60 -4.82 10.33 13.13
N PRO A 61 -4.21 11.39 12.56
CA PRO A 61 -4.10 12.68 13.24
C PRO A 61 -5.46 13.35 13.38
N VAL A 62 -5.60 14.28 14.31
CA VAL A 62 -6.88 14.98 14.63
C VAL A 62 -7.51 15.59 13.36
N ALA A 63 -6.72 16.19 12.48
CA ALA A 63 -7.22 16.81 11.25
C ALA A 63 -7.39 15.80 10.09
N TRP A 64 -7.36 14.49 10.36
CA TRP A 64 -7.41 13.46 9.28
C TRP A 64 -8.69 13.53 8.47
N VAL A 65 -9.85 13.55 9.13
CA VAL A 65 -11.16 13.60 8.46
C VAL A 65 -11.28 14.85 7.60
N SER A 66 -11.01 16.02 8.14
CA SER A 66 -11.08 17.29 7.40
C SER A 66 -10.10 17.33 6.23
N SER A 67 -8.88 16.83 6.42
CA SER A 67 -7.88 16.75 5.36
C SER A 67 -8.29 15.80 4.23
N MET A 68 -8.89 14.65 4.52
CA MET A 68 -9.37 13.72 3.51
C MET A 68 -10.59 14.26 2.76
N VAL A 69 -11.57 14.82 3.51
CA VAL A 69 -12.81 15.33 2.93
C VAL A 69 -12.55 16.54 2.01
N ALA A 70 -11.59 17.38 2.31
CA ALA A 70 -11.22 18.53 1.49
C ALA A 70 -10.80 18.17 0.06
N HIS A 71 -10.44 16.91 -0.20
CA HIS A 71 -10.09 16.42 -1.55
C HIS A 71 -11.28 15.95 -2.38
N PHE A 72 -12.48 15.81 -1.79
CA PHE A 72 -13.66 15.35 -2.50
C PHE A 72 -14.39 16.50 -3.25
N ALA A 73 -13.66 17.19 -4.11
CA ALA A 73 -14.25 18.14 -5.06
C ALA A 73 -15.25 17.46 -6.02
N PRO A 74 -16.08 18.21 -6.76
CA PRO A 74 -16.92 17.64 -7.82
C PRO A 74 -16.11 16.78 -8.79
N GLY A 75 -16.59 15.57 -9.08
CA GLY A 75 -15.91 14.60 -9.94
C GLY A 75 -14.84 13.75 -9.26
N VAL A 76 -14.37 14.08 -8.05
CA VAL A 76 -13.44 13.24 -7.29
C VAL A 76 -14.22 12.16 -6.54
N GLY A 77 -14.01 10.91 -6.93
CA GLY A 77 -14.69 9.76 -6.33
C GLY A 77 -13.83 8.97 -5.35
N PHE A 78 -12.50 9.08 -5.43
CA PHE A 78 -11.58 8.25 -4.66
C PHE A 78 -10.37 9.08 -4.18
N VAL A 79 -10.04 8.98 -2.89
CA VAL A 79 -8.89 9.66 -2.28
C VAL A 79 -8.03 8.62 -1.58
N ALA A 80 -6.81 8.42 -2.06
CA ALA A 80 -5.79 7.66 -1.35
C ALA A 80 -4.95 8.61 -0.49
N GLY A 81 -4.42 8.13 0.61
CA GLY A 81 -3.54 8.91 1.46
C GLY A 81 -2.28 8.14 1.85
N TYR A 82 -1.34 8.88 2.43
CA TYR A 82 -0.09 8.30 2.91
C TYR A 82 -0.26 7.73 4.32
N ALA A 83 0.32 6.57 4.56
CA ALA A 83 0.47 6.01 5.89
C ALA A 83 1.93 5.67 6.14
N ARG A 84 2.47 6.06 7.30
CA ARG A 84 3.86 5.82 7.67
C ARG A 84 3.97 4.99 8.96
N PRO A 85 4.94 4.08 9.05
CA PRO A 85 5.17 3.32 10.27
C PRO A 85 5.72 4.22 11.39
N ASP A 86 5.29 3.97 12.63
CA ASP A 86 5.79 4.66 13.82
C ASP A 86 5.59 3.78 15.06
N PRO A 87 6.59 3.62 15.95
CA PRO A 87 7.98 4.07 15.82
C PRO A 87 8.81 3.23 14.83
N VAL A 88 9.89 3.84 14.30
CA VAL A 88 10.86 3.17 13.43
C VAL A 88 12.18 3.01 14.20
N THR A 89 12.42 1.83 14.74
CA THR A 89 13.61 1.51 15.54
C THR A 89 14.41 0.37 14.91
N GLY A 90 15.75 0.47 14.98
CA GLY A 90 16.65 -0.53 14.40
C GLY A 90 16.88 -0.38 12.89
N PHE A 91 17.91 -1.06 12.39
CA PHE A 91 18.37 -0.92 11.01
C PHE A 91 17.35 -1.44 9.99
N VAL A 92 16.87 -2.66 10.19
CA VAL A 92 15.89 -3.29 9.27
C VAL A 92 14.60 -2.49 9.20
N ALA A 93 14.09 -1.99 10.34
CA ALA A 93 12.89 -1.16 10.36
C ALA A 93 13.08 0.15 9.56
N LYS A 94 14.29 0.74 9.57
CA LYS A 94 14.61 1.92 8.76
C LYS A 94 14.63 1.63 7.28
N LEU A 95 15.15 0.46 6.86
CA LEU A 95 15.07 0.02 5.46
C LEU A 95 13.60 -0.17 5.02
N LEU A 96 12.80 -0.81 5.86
CA LEU A 96 11.37 -1.02 5.58
C LEU A 96 10.57 0.30 5.56
N ALA A 97 10.99 1.30 6.36
CA ALA A 97 10.37 2.62 6.32
C ALA A 97 10.72 3.37 5.03
N VAL A 98 11.96 3.26 4.51
CA VAL A 98 12.32 3.82 3.19
C VAL A 98 11.52 3.13 2.08
N ASP A 99 11.39 1.81 2.11
CA ASP A 99 10.53 1.08 1.17
C ASP A 99 9.06 1.53 1.27
N ASN A 100 8.54 1.83 2.47
CA ASN A 100 7.19 2.38 2.63
C ASN A 100 7.05 3.77 1.98
N ILE A 101 8.08 4.63 2.05
CA ILE A 101 8.10 5.92 1.33
C ILE A 101 8.04 5.67 -0.17
N ALA A 102 8.78 4.69 -0.70
CA ALA A 102 8.76 4.32 -2.11
C ALA A 102 7.38 3.83 -2.57
N VAL A 103 6.71 2.98 -1.77
CA VAL A 103 5.33 2.55 -2.04
C VAL A 103 4.36 3.73 -2.05
N GLY A 104 4.54 4.70 -1.14
CA GLY A 104 3.77 5.94 -1.12
C GLY A 104 4.00 6.79 -2.36
N ALA A 105 5.27 6.95 -2.79
CA ALA A 105 5.63 7.68 -4.00
C ALA A 105 5.02 7.03 -5.26
N LEU A 106 5.07 5.70 -5.32
CA LEU A 106 4.46 4.92 -6.40
C LEU A 106 2.94 5.11 -6.46
N GLY A 107 2.26 5.10 -5.31
CA GLY A 107 0.83 5.37 -5.21
C GLY A 107 0.48 6.77 -5.69
N ALA A 108 1.15 7.78 -5.15
CA ALA A 108 0.94 9.18 -5.53
C ALA A 108 1.22 9.43 -7.02
N GLY A 109 2.35 8.93 -7.53
CA GLY A 109 2.74 9.07 -8.93
C GLY A 109 1.76 8.39 -9.89
N SER A 110 1.35 7.15 -9.59
CA SER A 110 0.42 6.40 -10.44
C SER A 110 -0.97 7.05 -10.54
N ILE A 111 -1.45 7.60 -9.43
CA ILE A 111 -2.72 8.36 -9.41
C ILE A 111 -2.57 9.66 -10.21
N ALA A 112 -1.48 10.41 -10.00
CA ALA A 112 -1.24 11.66 -10.72
C ALA A 112 -1.10 11.46 -12.24
N MET A 113 -0.59 10.31 -12.67
CA MET A 113 -0.48 9.92 -14.09
C MET A 113 -1.77 9.33 -14.67
N GLY A 114 -2.88 9.28 -13.92
CA GLY A 114 -4.14 8.68 -14.36
C GLY A 114 -4.10 7.15 -14.54
N SER A 115 -3.08 6.50 -14.02
CA SER A 115 -2.91 5.03 -14.10
C SER A 115 -2.73 4.43 -12.68
N PRO A 116 -3.74 4.51 -11.82
CA PRO A 116 -3.64 4.13 -10.41
C PRO A 116 -3.41 2.63 -10.25
N PHE A 117 -2.34 2.24 -9.57
CA PHE A 117 -2.03 0.83 -9.31
C PHE A 117 -1.56 0.50 -7.89
N SER A 118 -1.34 1.51 -7.04
CA SER A 118 -0.97 1.31 -5.64
C SER A 118 -1.67 2.30 -4.71
N CYS A 119 -2.21 1.80 -3.62
CA CYS A 119 -2.72 2.57 -2.49
C CYS A 119 -2.68 1.71 -1.21
N THR A 120 -3.07 2.27 -0.08
CA THR A 120 -3.12 1.55 1.19
C THR A 120 -4.46 1.74 1.88
N GLY A 121 -5.06 0.66 2.38
CA GLY A 121 -6.28 0.69 3.20
C GLY A 121 -6.13 1.38 4.55
N ARG A 122 -4.90 1.72 4.95
CA ARG A 122 -4.61 2.44 6.19
C ARG A 122 -5.00 3.92 6.14
N ASN A 123 -5.10 4.48 4.92
CA ASN A 123 -5.49 5.88 4.70
C ASN A 123 -6.17 5.97 3.32
N LEU A 124 -7.48 5.82 3.31
CA LEU A 124 -8.25 5.67 2.09
C LEU A 124 -9.65 6.26 2.27
N GLY A 125 -10.20 6.84 1.22
CA GLY A 125 -11.59 7.27 1.19
C GLY A 125 -12.18 7.19 -0.20
N TYR A 126 -13.49 7.01 -0.27
CA TYR A 126 -14.25 7.08 -1.52
C TYR A 126 -15.69 7.49 -1.26
N ARG A 127 -16.36 8.01 -2.30
CA ARG A 127 -17.80 8.29 -2.22
C ARG A 127 -18.58 6.98 -2.14
N ARG A 128 -19.66 6.97 -1.39
CA ARG A 128 -20.60 5.85 -1.37
C ARG A 128 -21.13 5.53 -2.77
N GLU A 129 -21.46 6.56 -3.53
CA GLU A 129 -21.89 6.43 -4.92
C GLU A 129 -20.88 5.65 -5.79
N VAL A 130 -19.56 5.88 -5.58
CA VAL A 130 -18.49 5.11 -6.25
C VAL A 130 -18.54 3.65 -5.86
N TYR A 131 -18.71 3.36 -4.56
CA TYR A 131 -18.81 1.99 -4.06
C TYR A 131 -20.01 1.27 -4.68
N ASP A 132 -21.17 1.92 -4.72
CA ASP A 132 -22.42 1.36 -5.25
C ASP A 132 -22.34 1.16 -6.77
N SER A 133 -21.77 2.13 -7.51
CA SER A 133 -21.66 2.08 -8.97
C SER A 133 -20.83 0.91 -9.51
N VAL A 134 -19.84 0.45 -8.72
CA VAL A 134 -19.02 -0.71 -9.10
C VAL A 134 -19.55 -2.03 -8.56
N GLY A 135 -20.68 -2.03 -7.81
CA GLY A 135 -21.25 -3.21 -7.13
C GLY A 135 -20.49 -3.62 -5.88
N GLY A 136 -19.89 -2.66 -5.20
CA GLY A 136 -19.10 -2.84 -3.98
C GLY A 136 -17.93 -3.80 -4.18
N PHE A 137 -17.74 -4.71 -3.23
CA PHE A 137 -16.67 -5.72 -3.32
C PHE A 137 -17.06 -7.00 -4.08
N SER A 138 -18.26 -7.08 -4.66
CA SER A 138 -18.76 -8.33 -5.28
C SER A 138 -17.86 -8.83 -6.40
N ARG A 139 -17.37 -7.94 -7.27
CA ARG A 139 -16.51 -8.29 -8.41
C ARG A 139 -15.09 -8.73 -8.01
N ILE A 140 -14.64 -8.38 -6.80
CA ILE A 140 -13.33 -8.73 -6.24
C ILE A 140 -13.45 -9.61 -4.99
N GLY A 141 -14.63 -10.11 -4.68
CA GLY A 141 -14.92 -10.89 -3.48
C GLY A 141 -14.20 -12.23 -3.42
N HIS A 142 -13.88 -12.81 -4.59
CA HIS A 142 -13.13 -14.05 -4.74
C HIS A 142 -11.61 -13.89 -4.45
N LEU A 143 -11.09 -12.66 -4.45
CA LEU A 143 -9.67 -12.38 -4.20
C LEU A 143 -9.40 -12.26 -2.70
N ILE A 144 -8.28 -12.81 -2.25
CA ILE A 144 -7.83 -12.67 -0.86
C ILE A 144 -7.07 -11.33 -0.72
N GLY A 145 -7.52 -10.47 0.20
CA GLY A 145 -6.97 -9.11 0.40
C GLY A 145 -7.31 -8.14 -0.73
N GLY A 146 -6.63 -7.00 -0.78
CA GLY A 146 -6.78 -5.99 -1.83
C GLY A 146 -8.12 -5.25 -1.82
N ASP A 147 -8.74 -5.13 -0.65
CA ASP A 147 -9.85 -4.23 -0.37
C ASP A 147 -9.52 -2.78 -0.74
N ASP A 148 -8.24 -2.47 -0.80
CA ASP A 148 -7.63 -1.20 -1.22
C ASP A 148 -7.30 -1.19 -2.72
N VAL A 149 -6.24 -1.87 -3.11
CA VAL A 149 -5.66 -1.81 -4.47
C VAL A 149 -6.59 -2.40 -5.52
N TYR A 150 -7.24 -3.54 -5.25
CA TYR A 150 -8.15 -4.12 -6.24
C TYR A 150 -9.44 -3.32 -6.39
N PHE A 151 -9.92 -2.74 -5.28
CA PHE A 151 -11.07 -1.84 -5.34
C PHE A 151 -10.73 -0.56 -6.12
N MET A 152 -9.59 0.08 -5.84
CA MET A 152 -9.12 1.24 -6.59
C MET A 152 -9.04 0.96 -8.09
N ARG A 153 -8.49 -0.20 -8.47
CA ARG A 153 -8.40 -0.61 -9.89
C ARG A 153 -9.76 -0.89 -10.51
N LEU A 154 -10.69 -1.46 -9.74
CA LEU A 154 -12.05 -1.68 -10.20
C LEU A 154 -12.73 -0.35 -10.52
N VAL A 155 -12.59 0.64 -9.65
CA VAL A 155 -13.10 2.00 -9.86
C VAL A 155 -12.44 2.65 -11.08
N ALA A 156 -11.11 2.53 -11.22
CA ALA A 156 -10.38 3.05 -12.37
C ALA A 156 -10.82 2.41 -13.70
N ALA A 157 -11.11 1.11 -13.69
CA ALA A 157 -11.54 0.38 -14.88
C ALA A 157 -12.97 0.74 -15.33
N VAL A 158 -13.85 1.08 -14.40
CA VAL A 158 -15.20 1.58 -14.71
C VAL A 158 -15.14 3.01 -15.23
N GLY A 159 -14.20 3.81 -14.73
CA GLY A 159 -14.02 5.20 -15.15
C GLY A 159 -15.07 6.16 -14.56
N GLY A 160 -15.10 7.39 -15.09
CA GLY A 160 -16.06 8.42 -14.68
C GLY A 160 -15.70 9.19 -13.41
N TRP A 161 -14.67 8.74 -12.65
CA TRP A 161 -14.26 9.36 -11.42
C TRP A 161 -12.78 9.74 -11.41
N GLN A 162 -12.50 10.93 -10.91
CA GLN A 162 -11.13 11.34 -10.63
C GLN A 162 -10.64 10.68 -9.32
N MET A 163 -9.35 10.39 -9.29
CA MET A 163 -8.65 9.89 -8.10
C MET A 163 -7.60 10.89 -7.67
N VAL A 164 -7.48 11.11 -6.37
CA VAL A 164 -6.53 12.06 -5.79
C VAL A 164 -5.69 11.38 -4.72
N PHE A 165 -4.45 11.80 -4.55
CA PHE A 165 -3.58 11.34 -3.48
C PHE A 165 -3.35 12.47 -2.45
N ASN A 166 -3.85 12.29 -1.23
CA ASN A 166 -3.61 13.20 -0.12
C ASN A 166 -2.22 12.98 0.48
N ARG A 167 -1.34 13.97 0.30
CA ARG A 167 0.00 14.02 0.89
C ARG A 167 0.10 14.92 2.12
N ALA A 168 -0.94 15.67 2.43
CA ALA A 168 -0.88 16.70 3.48
C ALA A 168 -0.68 16.10 4.88
N LEU A 169 -1.37 14.98 5.15
CA LEU A 169 -1.31 14.29 6.44
C LEU A 169 -1.07 12.79 6.26
N ALA A 170 -0.11 12.26 7.02
CA ALA A 170 0.11 10.83 7.09
C ALA A 170 -0.63 10.23 8.30
N VAL A 171 -1.26 9.08 8.08
CA VAL A 171 -1.73 8.22 9.17
C VAL A 171 -0.54 7.46 9.74
N LEU A 172 -0.38 7.44 11.07
CA LEU A 172 0.62 6.61 11.72
C LEU A 172 0.12 5.16 11.74
N SER A 173 0.94 4.23 11.34
CA SER A 173 0.63 2.80 11.39
C SER A 173 1.58 2.06 12.32
N ALA A 174 1.21 0.86 12.72
CA ALA A 174 2.06 0.00 13.53
C ALA A 174 3.51 -0.05 12.99
N PRO A 175 4.52 -0.22 13.89
CA PRO A 175 5.92 -0.36 13.50
C PRO A 175 6.10 -1.53 12.53
N PRO A 176 7.15 -1.49 11.69
CA PRO A 176 7.45 -2.59 10.79
C PRO A 176 7.66 -3.90 11.54
N ALA A 177 7.34 -5.01 10.89
CA ALA A 177 7.61 -6.34 11.44
C ALA A 177 9.10 -6.49 11.76
N THR A 178 9.42 -7.10 12.91
CA THR A 178 10.79 -7.30 13.36
C THR A 178 11.32 -8.70 13.07
N LYS A 179 10.43 -9.69 13.01
CA LYS A 179 10.80 -11.09 12.69
C LYS A 179 10.97 -11.24 11.18
N MET A 180 12.11 -11.75 10.74
CA MET A 180 12.42 -11.94 9.31
C MET A 180 11.35 -12.76 8.57
N GLY A 181 10.82 -13.81 9.18
CA GLY A 181 9.74 -14.62 8.60
C GLY A 181 8.47 -13.82 8.30
N ASP A 182 8.07 -12.91 9.20
CA ASP A 182 6.91 -12.04 8.99
C ASP A 182 7.15 -11.02 7.88
N ILE A 183 8.38 -10.47 7.81
CA ILE A 183 8.81 -9.56 6.73
C ILE A 183 8.71 -10.26 5.39
N VAL A 184 9.30 -11.45 5.27
CA VAL A 184 9.29 -12.26 4.04
C VAL A 184 7.85 -12.57 3.61
N GLN A 185 7.00 -13.07 4.52
CA GLN A 185 5.60 -13.37 4.21
C GLN A 185 4.82 -12.12 3.77
N GLN A 186 5.04 -10.98 4.43
CA GLN A 186 4.44 -9.72 4.04
C GLN A 186 4.86 -9.29 2.64
N LYS A 187 6.15 -9.39 2.31
CA LYS A 187 6.70 -9.00 1.01
C LYS A 187 6.23 -9.91 -0.12
N ILE A 188 6.21 -11.24 0.08
CA ILE A 188 5.65 -12.18 -0.90
C ILE A 188 4.17 -11.85 -1.17
N ARG A 189 3.38 -11.60 -0.13
CA ARG A 189 1.98 -11.25 -0.26
C ARG A 189 1.77 -9.93 -1.02
N HIS A 190 2.66 -8.94 -0.83
CA HIS A 190 2.62 -7.69 -1.61
C HIS A 190 2.97 -7.95 -3.07
N ALA A 191 4.00 -8.73 -3.35
CA ALA A 191 4.42 -9.09 -4.71
C ALA A 191 3.34 -9.91 -5.45
N ALA A 192 2.61 -10.77 -4.74
CA ALA A 192 1.51 -11.56 -5.32
C ALA A 192 0.40 -10.70 -5.94
N LYS A 193 0.18 -9.48 -5.45
CA LYS A 193 -0.78 -8.53 -6.05
C LYS A 193 -0.40 -8.15 -7.49
N GLY A 194 0.89 -8.21 -7.84
CA GLY A 194 1.42 -7.96 -9.18
C GLY A 194 0.92 -8.96 -10.24
N GLY A 195 0.56 -10.17 -9.84
CA GLY A 195 -0.02 -11.18 -10.73
C GLY A 195 -1.33 -10.77 -11.41
N HIS A 196 -1.97 -9.71 -10.91
CA HIS A 196 -3.21 -9.16 -11.45
C HIS A 196 -3.00 -7.84 -12.22
N TYR A 197 -1.76 -7.46 -12.55
CA TYR A 197 -1.48 -6.29 -13.37
C TYR A 197 -1.94 -6.49 -14.81
N ARG A 198 -2.50 -5.45 -15.42
CA ARG A 198 -2.93 -5.40 -16.81
C ARG A 198 -2.55 -4.06 -17.43
N GLY A 199 -2.49 -3.99 -18.75
CA GLY A 199 -2.17 -2.74 -19.47
C GLY A 199 -0.83 -2.13 -19.06
N GLY A 200 -0.77 -0.81 -18.92
CA GLY A 200 0.44 -0.07 -18.57
C GLY A 200 1.14 -0.53 -17.30
N ALA A 201 0.38 -0.93 -16.27
CA ALA A 201 0.95 -1.46 -15.02
C ALA A 201 1.73 -2.77 -15.23
N LEU A 202 1.29 -3.64 -16.16
CA LEU A 202 2.00 -4.87 -16.50
C LEU A 202 3.31 -4.56 -17.22
N TYR A 203 3.28 -3.67 -18.22
CA TYR A 203 4.49 -3.26 -18.95
C TYR A 203 5.51 -2.61 -18.03
N LEU A 204 5.07 -1.74 -17.11
CA LEU A 204 5.94 -1.16 -16.10
C LEU A 204 6.56 -2.24 -15.20
N ALA A 205 5.76 -3.20 -14.71
CA ALA A 205 6.26 -4.27 -13.87
C ALA A 205 7.29 -5.16 -14.61
N ILE A 206 7.05 -5.48 -15.89
CA ILE A 206 8.02 -6.21 -16.73
C ILE A 206 9.29 -5.38 -16.90
N GLY A 207 9.17 -4.09 -17.22
CA GLY A 207 10.32 -3.19 -17.36
C GLY A 207 11.17 -3.11 -16.10
N VAL A 208 10.53 -2.93 -14.94
CA VAL A 208 11.21 -2.92 -13.63
C VAL A 208 11.91 -4.25 -13.37
N TYR A 209 11.25 -5.39 -13.60
CA TYR A 209 11.84 -6.71 -13.41
C TYR A 209 13.05 -6.93 -14.33
N SER A 210 12.90 -6.64 -15.64
CA SER A 210 13.96 -6.78 -16.63
C SER A 210 15.16 -5.88 -16.31
N PHE A 211 14.92 -4.64 -15.91
CA PHE A 211 15.98 -3.73 -15.49
C PHE A 211 16.80 -4.31 -14.33
N HIS A 212 16.14 -4.81 -13.27
CA HIS A 212 16.84 -5.40 -12.14
C HIS A 212 17.56 -6.70 -12.52
N PHE A 213 16.99 -7.49 -13.42
CA PHE A 213 17.65 -8.69 -13.94
C PHE A 213 18.96 -8.35 -14.67
N PHE A 214 18.91 -7.38 -15.59
CA PHE A 214 20.11 -6.98 -16.35
C PHE A 214 21.15 -6.30 -15.47
N ILE A 215 20.76 -5.47 -14.51
CA ILE A 215 21.70 -4.89 -13.54
C ILE A 215 22.34 -5.99 -12.69
N ALA A 216 21.58 -6.95 -12.18
CA ALA A 216 22.11 -8.07 -11.41
C ALA A 216 23.09 -8.91 -12.23
N TRP A 217 22.71 -9.22 -13.47
CA TRP A 217 23.55 -9.95 -14.40
C TRP A 217 24.86 -9.21 -14.69
N ALA A 218 24.78 -7.93 -15.02
CA ALA A 218 25.96 -7.11 -15.30
C ALA A 218 26.89 -7.02 -14.09
N LEU A 219 26.36 -6.78 -12.89
CA LEU A 219 27.15 -6.75 -11.65
C LEU A 219 27.85 -8.10 -11.38
N LEU A 220 27.16 -9.23 -11.61
CA LEU A 220 27.77 -10.54 -11.48
C LEU A 220 28.90 -10.77 -12.51
N GLN A 221 28.72 -10.34 -13.77
CA GLN A 221 29.76 -10.40 -14.80
C GLN A 221 30.97 -9.55 -14.41
N MET A 222 30.77 -8.32 -13.95
CA MET A 222 31.84 -7.43 -13.49
C MET A 222 32.64 -8.04 -12.33
N ILE A 223 31.98 -8.70 -11.38
CA ILE A 223 32.64 -9.41 -10.29
C ILE A 223 33.44 -10.61 -10.80
N TRP A 224 32.90 -11.34 -11.77
CA TRP A 224 33.51 -12.54 -12.32
C TRP A 224 34.74 -12.23 -13.19
N THR A 225 34.66 -11.24 -14.06
CA THR A 225 35.74 -10.86 -14.99
C THR A 225 36.77 -9.91 -14.36
N GLY A 226 36.40 -9.19 -13.29
CA GLY A 226 37.19 -8.10 -12.73
C GLY A 226 37.16 -6.82 -13.57
N GLU A 227 36.41 -6.78 -14.67
CA GLU A 227 36.28 -5.64 -15.56
C GLU A 227 35.06 -4.79 -15.18
N TRP A 228 35.28 -3.53 -14.91
CA TRP A 228 34.23 -2.62 -14.45
C TRP A 228 33.68 -1.77 -15.58
N GLU A 229 32.42 -2.02 -15.94
CA GLU A 229 31.71 -1.31 -17.00
C GLU A 229 31.16 0.03 -16.48
N ILE A 230 31.77 1.15 -16.89
CA ILE A 230 31.40 2.51 -16.47
C ILE A 230 29.93 2.78 -16.80
N ALA A 231 29.43 2.32 -17.96
CA ALA A 231 28.05 2.52 -18.37
C ALA A 231 27.04 1.89 -17.40
N VAL A 232 27.31 0.68 -16.90
CA VAL A 232 26.47 -0.01 -15.92
C VAL A 232 26.44 0.74 -14.59
N MET A 233 27.62 1.18 -14.11
CA MET A 233 27.72 1.95 -12.88
C MET A 233 27.03 3.31 -12.99
N ALA A 234 27.16 3.97 -14.13
CA ALA A 234 26.48 5.25 -14.40
C ALA A 234 24.95 5.06 -14.43
N LEU A 235 24.46 4.03 -15.09
CA LEU A 235 23.01 3.73 -15.16
C LEU A 235 22.43 3.45 -13.77
N TRP A 236 23.12 2.65 -12.95
CA TRP A 236 22.69 2.37 -11.59
C TRP A 236 22.73 3.61 -10.69
N SER A 237 23.77 4.43 -10.82
CA SER A 237 23.90 5.70 -10.09
C SER A 237 22.82 6.71 -10.51
N MET A 238 22.51 6.80 -11.78
CA MET A 238 21.44 7.65 -12.29
C MET A 238 20.07 7.23 -11.72
N ARG A 239 19.79 5.92 -11.69
CA ARG A 239 18.59 5.40 -11.05
C ARG A 239 18.52 5.81 -9.59
N TRP A 240 19.62 5.63 -8.81
CA TRP A 240 19.68 6.02 -7.41
C TRP A 240 19.34 7.51 -7.21
N VAL A 241 19.86 8.39 -8.07
CA VAL A 241 19.54 9.83 -8.03
C VAL A 241 18.05 10.07 -8.27
N VAL A 242 17.47 9.41 -9.26
CA VAL A 242 16.03 9.54 -9.57
C VAL A 242 15.18 9.06 -8.38
N ASP A 243 15.52 7.91 -7.80
CA ASP A 243 14.81 7.38 -6.64
C ASP A 243 14.96 8.31 -5.43
N LEU A 244 16.15 8.86 -5.18
CA LEU A 244 16.37 9.84 -4.13
C LEU A 244 15.48 11.09 -4.32
N MET A 245 15.39 11.62 -5.54
CA MET A 245 14.55 12.78 -5.84
C MET A 245 13.06 12.48 -5.61
N LEU A 246 12.57 11.31 -6.07
CA LEU A 246 11.20 10.89 -5.89
C LEU A 246 10.86 10.70 -4.40
N LEU A 247 11.72 9.99 -3.67
CA LEU A 247 11.51 9.73 -2.26
C LEU A 247 11.63 11.01 -1.42
N TRP A 248 12.54 11.92 -1.77
CA TRP A 248 12.65 13.22 -1.12
C TRP A 248 11.35 14.04 -1.25
N ARG A 249 10.73 13.99 -2.41
CA ARG A 249 9.43 14.64 -2.65
C ARG A 249 8.31 13.99 -1.86
N MET A 250 8.32 12.67 -1.71
CA MET A 250 7.27 11.94 -0.98
C MET A 250 7.44 12.00 0.52
N ALA A 251 8.67 11.88 1.02
CA ALA A 251 8.98 11.83 2.44
C ALA A 251 8.48 13.04 3.22
N MET A 252 7.79 12.81 4.32
CA MET A 252 7.47 13.84 5.29
C MET A 252 8.77 14.44 5.87
N LYS A 253 8.71 15.68 6.36
CA LYS A 253 9.91 16.34 6.92
C LYS A 253 10.64 15.47 7.97
N THR A 254 9.88 14.77 8.81
CA THR A 254 10.41 13.87 9.85
C THR A 254 11.05 12.59 9.30
N GLU A 255 10.71 12.18 8.08
CA GLU A 255 11.19 10.96 7.44
C GLU A 255 12.45 11.19 6.58
N ARG A 256 12.73 12.44 6.16
CA ARG A 256 13.86 12.74 5.27
C ARG A 256 15.18 12.21 5.77
N ARG A 257 15.38 12.15 7.08
CA ARG A 257 16.57 11.54 7.70
C ARG A 257 16.72 10.05 7.40
N LEU A 258 15.64 9.35 7.03
CA LEU A 258 15.68 7.94 6.68
C LEU A 258 16.30 7.73 5.29
N LEU A 259 16.28 8.74 4.42
CA LEU A 259 16.81 8.62 3.04
C LEU A 259 18.32 8.36 3.01
N ARG A 260 19.05 8.60 4.09
CA ARG A 260 20.46 8.16 4.22
C ARG A 260 20.64 6.63 4.11
N TYR A 261 19.57 5.86 4.33
CA TYR A 261 19.58 4.41 4.17
C TYR A 261 19.20 3.95 2.75
N LEU A 262 18.92 4.89 1.83
CA LEU A 262 18.49 4.56 0.48
C LEU A 262 19.49 3.69 -0.27
N LEU A 263 20.79 3.98 -0.18
CA LEU A 263 21.80 3.16 -0.85
C LEU A 263 21.75 1.68 -0.40
N ALA A 264 21.59 1.45 0.90
CA ALA A 264 21.43 0.08 1.42
C ALA A 264 20.13 -0.57 0.92
N VAL A 265 19.05 0.20 0.81
CA VAL A 265 17.79 -0.28 0.21
C VAL A 265 17.97 -0.66 -1.24
N GLU A 266 18.68 0.15 -2.04
CA GLU A 266 18.93 -0.11 -3.46
C GLU A 266 19.69 -1.42 -3.71
N VAL A 267 20.71 -1.70 -2.89
CA VAL A 267 21.47 -2.96 -2.96
C VAL A 267 20.55 -4.15 -2.64
N VAL A 268 19.74 -4.04 -1.57
CA VAL A 268 18.80 -5.10 -1.18
C VAL A 268 17.65 -5.24 -2.18
N TYR A 269 17.30 -4.14 -2.86
CA TYR A 269 16.16 -4.10 -3.77
C TYR A 269 16.37 -4.94 -5.03
N ILE A 270 17.61 -5.11 -5.49
CA ILE A 270 17.93 -5.96 -6.65
C ILE A 270 17.48 -7.41 -6.40
N PRO A 271 18.01 -8.14 -5.40
CA PRO A 271 17.56 -9.51 -5.12
C PRO A 271 16.10 -9.55 -4.66
N TYR A 272 15.62 -8.51 -3.97
CA TYR A 272 14.23 -8.41 -3.55
C TYR A 272 13.28 -8.47 -4.74
N VAL A 273 13.44 -7.64 -5.75
CA VAL A 273 12.57 -7.63 -6.94
C VAL A 273 12.59 -8.97 -7.64
N LEU A 274 13.78 -9.54 -7.85
CA LEU A 274 13.94 -10.80 -8.59
C LEU A 274 13.31 -11.98 -7.85
N ILE A 275 13.60 -12.13 -6.56
CA ILE A 275 13.16 -13.29 -5.78
C ILE A 275 11.66 -13.17 -5.43
N PHE A 276 11.25 -12.02 -4.88
CA PHE A 276 9.88 -11.88 -4.36
C PHE A 276 8.84 -11.79 -5.47
N THR A 277 9.19 -11.29 -6.65
CA THR A 277 8.28 -11.35 -7.82
C THR A 277 7.97 -12.79 -8.20
N VAL A 278 8.97 -13.66 -8.23
CA VAL A 278 8.80 -15.10 -8.54
C VAL A 278 7.98 -15.78 -7.41
N LEU A 279 8.38 -15.60 -6.16
CA LEU A 279 7.69 -16.20 -5.02
C LEU A 279 6.23 -15.74 -4.92
N GLY A 280 5.98 -14.46 -5.19
CA GLY A 280 4.63 -13.89 -5.24
C GLY A 280 3.79 -14.50 -6.37
N ARG A 281 4.39 -14.73 -7.55
CA ARG A 281 3.72 -15.38 -8.68
C ARG A 281 3.36 -16.83 -8.39
N LEU A 282 4.22 -17.55 -7.65
CA LEU A 282 3.98 -18.93 -7.21
C LEU A 282 2.98 -19.02 -6.05
N GLY A 283 2.59 -17.90 -5.44
CA GLY A 283 1.65 -17.87 -4.32
C GLY A 283 2.19 -18.48 -3.02
N TRP A 284 3.50 -18.50 -2.82
CA TRP A 284 4.17 -19.13 -1.67
C TRP A 284 4.09 -18.26 -0.39
N PHE A 285 2.90 -17.84 -0.02
CA PHE A 285 2.68 -17.13 1.23
C PHE A 285 1.55 -17.75 2.04
N ARG A 286 1.63 -17.60 3.36
CA ARG A 286 0.57 -17.98 4.30
C ARG A 286 -0.16 -16.73 4.77
N TRP A 287 -1.47 -16.79 4.77
CA TRP A 287 -2.29 -15.75 5.38
C TRP A 287 -2.31 -15.98 6.89
N LYS A 288 -2.09 -14.92 7.70
CA LYS A 288 -2.32 -15.02 9.15
C LYS A 288 -3.82 -15.30 9.36
N SER A 289 -4.12 -16.48 9.91
CA SER A 289 -5.47 -16.92 10.30
C SER A 289 -5.94 -16.20 11.55
#